data_4eb16760595d3c715ca002ac9de1c917
#
_entry.id   4eb16760595d3c715ca002ac9de1c917
#
_cell.length_a   1.000
_cell.length_b   1.000
_cell.length_c   1.000
_cell.angle_alpha   90.00
_cell.angle_beta   90.00
_cell.angle_gamma   90.00
#
_symmetry.space_group_name_H-M   'P 1'
#
loop_
_entity.id
_entity.type
_entity.pdbx_description
1 polymer ?
#
loop_
_entity_poly.entity_id
_entity_poly.type
_entity_poly.pdbx_seq_one_letter_code
_entity_poly.pdbx_strand_id
1 'polypeptide(L)'
;MNTPRVGLRCDAGPQRGVGHLVRCLALGEEFLSRGARVQMFGTVAGVGWAADQLAARGIPRHAGPQTPEELVETVRRHEVDVLVLDSYELDPAAAGAVRAAAVVTLAIVDGDTRGQDADLYLDQNFDTDLVVPAGRLLAGSAYALLRGEVLAARPAAARPAVPVDRPTVLAFFGGTDAAGAAPLLTEVLLSTGRPMALTVVAGRPDLADRLARLVPAPGQTLTVLPPTGRLPDLIAAADLVVSAAGTSTWELCCLGAPSALVCVVDNQRESYHRVVAAGLAAGLGDLPTLVADPTARAAAARTLDALLGSAQRRAALSQRAWSAIDGRGRARVVDAVLDTLRRSVERLC
;
A
#
# COMPACT_ATOMS: atom_id res chain seq x y z
N MET A 1 25.02 -14.94 17.36
CA MET A 1 23.83 -15.50 16.66
C MET A 1 24.14 -15.53 15.17
N ASN A 2 23.73 -16.59 14.47
CA ASN A 2 23.85 -16.64 13.01
C ASN A 2 23.01 -15.52 12.37
N THR A 3 23.40 -15.08 11.17
CA THR A 3 22.63 -14.15 10.36
C THR A 3 21.23 -14.70 10.07
N PRO A 4 20.14 -14.06 10.51
CA PRO A 4 18.78 -14.56 10.26
C PRO A 4 18.47 -14.68 8.77
N ARG A 5 17.78 -15.78 8.38
CA ARG A 5 17.30 -16.01 7.02
C ARG A 5 15.79 -15.82 6.99
N VAL A 6 15.34 -14.84 6.22
CA VAL A 6 13.94 -14.41 6.14
C VAL A 6 13.35 -14.76 4.79
N GLY A 7 12.26 -15.49 4.80
CA GLY A 7 11.43 -15.74 3.64
C GLY A 7 10.25 -14.78 3.57
N LEU A 8 9.98 -14.24 2.39
CA LEU A 8 8.79 -13.44 2.09
C LEU A 8 7.89 -14.23 1.15
N ARG A 9 6.73 -14.68 1.60
CA ARG A 9 5.76 -15.41 0.78
C ARG A 9 4.65 -14.46 0.33
N CYS A 10 4.71 -14.01 -0.90
CA CYS A 10 3.65 -13.22 -1.54
C CYS A 10 3.66 -13.40 -3.05
N ASP A 11 2.55 -13.05 -3.70
CA ASP A 11 2.40 -13.04 -5.14
C ASP A 11 2.03 -11.61 -5.62
N ALA A 12 2.40 -11.30 -6.88
CA ALA A 12 2.03 -10.06 -7.54
C ALA A 12 1.70 -10.31 -9.02
N GLY A 13 0.74 -9.58 -9.56
CA GLY A 13 0.31 -9.72 -10.94
C GLY A 13 -0.75 -8.71 -11.36
N PRO A 14 -1.14 -8.68 -12.65
CA PRO A 14 -2.08 -7.67 -13.16
C PRO A 14 -3.44 -7.66 -12.47
N GLN A 15 -3.99 -8.82 -12.11
CA GLN A 15 -5.28 -8.94 -11.41
C GLN A 15 -5.14 -8.80 -9.89
N ARG A 16 -4.06 -9.33 -9.30
CA ARG A 16 -3.78 -9.26 -7.85
C ARG A 16 -3.26 -7.90 -7.40
N GLY A 17 -2.75 -7.11 -8.33
CA GLY A 17 -2.02 -5.89 -8.02
C GLY A 17 -0.62 -6.15 -7.47
N VAL A 18 0.00 -5.12 -6.93
CA VAL A 18 1.37 -5.15 -6.37
C VAL A 18 1.42 -4.84 -4.87
N GLY A 19 0.28 -4.64 -4.22
CA GLY A 19 0.21 -4.21 -2.82
C GLY A 19 0.93 -5.15 -1.85
N HIS A 20 0.71 -6.47 -1.97
CA HIS A 20 1.39 -7.49 -1.17
C HIS A 20 2.91 -7.43 -1.34
N LEU A 21 3.38 -7.34 -2.58
CA LEU A 21 4.81 -7.22 -2.85
C LEU A 21 5.40 -5.93 -2.28
N VAL A 22 4.70 -4.79 -2.41
CA VAL A 22 5.17 -3.50 -1.89
C VAL A 22 5.40 -3.54 -0.38
N ARG A 23 4.46 -4.12 0.38
CA ARG A 23 4.62 -4.23 1.84
C ARG A 23 5.64 -5.30 2.24
N CYS A 24 5.75 -6.40 1.50
CA CYS A 24 6.84 -7.37 1.68
C CYS A 24 8.22 -6.77 1.38
N LEU A 25 8.36 -5.95 0.33
CA LEU A 25 9.61 -5.23 0.02
C LEU A 25 10.01 -4.28 1.16
N ALA A 26 9.05 -3.55 1.73
CA ALA A 26 9.33 -2.65 2.86
C ALA A 26 9.90 -3.41 4.07
N LEU A 27 9.38 -4.60 4.39
CA LEU A 27 9.94 -5.48 5.42
C LEU A 27 11.30 -6.03 4.99
N GLY A 28 11.44 -6.47 3.75
CA GLY A 28 12.70 -6.99 3.19
C GLY A 28 13.83 -5.98 3.33
N GLU A 29 13.59 -4.71 2.99
CA GLU A 29 14.55 -3.61 3.17
C GLU A 29 14.98 -3.46 4.63
N GLU A 30 14.04 -3.48 5.56
CA GLU A 30 14.36 -3.35 6.98
C GLU A 30 15.13 -4.57 7.50
N PHE A 31 14.75 -5.79 7.12
CA PHE A 31 15.51 -6.99 7.48
C PHE A 31 16.94 -6.97 6.92
N LEU A 32 17.11 -6.57 5.66
CA LEU A 32 18.44 -6.40 5.04
C LEU A 32 19.28 -5.37 5.81
N SER A 33 18.70 -4.23 6.20
CA SER A 33 19.39 -3.20 6.98
C SER A 33 19.84 -3.67 8.37
N ARG A 34 19.16 -4.70 8.91
CA ARG A 34 19.51 -5.36 10.18
C ARG A 34 20.50 -6.55 9.98
N GLY A 35 21.03 -6.71 8.76
CA GLY A 35 22.00 -7.75 8.43
C GLY A 35 21.41 -9.13 8.17
N ALA A 36 20.09 -9.27 8.05
CA ALA A 36 19.45 -10.54 7.68
C ALA A 36 19.66 -10.86 6.18
N ARG A 37 19.53 -12.14 5.82
CA ARG A 37 19.42 -12.58 4.44
C ARG A 37 17.95 -12.70 4.09
N VAL A 38 17.53 -12.06 3.01
CA VAL A 38 16.12 -12.04 2.59
C VAL A 38 15.97 -12.72 1.24
N GLN A 39 14.93 -13.54 1.09
CA GLN A 39 14.55 -14.18 -0.16
C GLN A 39 13.03 -14.20 -0.32
N MET A 40 12.56 -14.18 -1.55
CA MET A 40 11.13 -14.19 -1.87
C MET A 40 10.70 -15.52 -2.45
N PHE A 41 9.57 -16.01 -1.97
CA PHE A 41 8.87 -17.20 -2.48
C PHE A 41 7.53 -16.75 -3.07
N GLY A 42 7.42 -16.71 -4.39
CA GLY A 42 6.19 -16.27 -5.03
C GLY A 42 6.30 -15.96 -6.51
N THR A 43 5.15 -15.74 -7.12
CA THR A 43 5.03 -15.40 -8.53
C THR A 43 4.95 -13.88 -8.69
N VAL A 44 5.83 -13.33 -9.54
CA VAL A 44 5.73 -11.95 -10.03
C VAL A 44 5.60 -12.03 -11.53
N ALA A 45 4.38 -11.89 -12.03
CA ALA A 45 4.08 -12.05 -13.46
C ALA A 45 3.44 -10.79 -14.03
N GLY A 46 3.85 -10.40 -15.25
CA GLY A 46 3.22 -9.31 -15.99
C GLY A 46 3.41 -7.89 -15.41
N VAL A 47 4.29 -7.71 -14.42
CA VAL A 47 4.63 -6.42 -13.81
C VAL A 47 6.14 -6.27 -13.74
N GLY A 48 6.75 -5.75 -14.83
CA GLY A 48 8.21 -5.62 -14.96
C GLY A 48 8.81 -4.81 -13.81
N TRP A 49 8.20 -3.68 -13.45
CA TRP A 49 8.63 -2.87 -12.31
C TRP A 49 8.81 -3.69 -11.02
N ALA A 50 7.91 -4.63 -10.74
CA ALA A 50 7.96 -5.44 -9.51
C ALA A 50 9.18 -6.37 -9.47
N ALA A 51 9.55 -6.96 -10.61
CA ALA A 51 10.76 -7.75 -10.73
C ALA A 51 12.04 -6.90 -10.55
N ASP A 52 12.05 -5.70 -11.14
CA ASP A 52 13.16 -4.75 -11.02
C ASP A 52 13.37 -4.32 -9.55
N GLN A 53 12.29 -4.16 -8.79
CA GLN A 53 12.38 -3.80 -7.36
C GLN A 53 13.06 -4.89 -6.51
N LEU A 54 12.80 -6.15 -6.79
CA LEU A 54 13.47 -7.28 -6.12
C LEU A 54 14.95 -7.33 -6.49
N ALA A 55 15.26 -7.22 -7.79
CA ALA A 55 16.62 -7.23 -8.30
C ALA A 55 17.47 -6.07 -7.74
N ALA A 56 16.92 -4.86 -7.71
CA ALA A 56 17.59 -3.67 -7.18
C ALA A 56 17.97 -3.79 -5.69
N ARG A 57 17.23 -4.63 -4.93
CA ARG A 57 17.50 -4.90 -3.51
C ARG A 57 18.31 -6.17 -3.27
N GLY A 58 18.71 -6.87 -4.33
CA GLY A 58 19.43 -8.14 -4.22
C GLY A 58 18.61 -9.25 -3.54
N ILE A 59 17.27 -9.21 -3.64
CA ILE A 59 16.37 -10.22 -3.06
C ILE A 59 16.14 -11.32 -4.12
N PRO A 60 16.70 -12.52 -3.94
CA PRO A 60 16.47 -13.63 -4.87
C PRO A 60 15.03 -14.09 -4.80
N ARG A 61 14.47 -14.47 -5.96
CA ARG A 61 13.13 -14.98 -6.11
C ARG A 61 13.12 -16.45 -6.43
N HIS A 62 12.25 -17.17 -5.75
CA HIS A 62 11.98 -18.61 -5.95
C HIS A 62 10.51 -18.84 -6.28
N ALA A 63 10.17 -20.02 -6.78
CA ALA A 63 8.79 -20.42 -6.98
C ALA A 63 7.99 -20.36 -5.67
N GLY A 64 6.74 -19.90 -5.75
CA GLY A 64 5.85 -19.81 -4.59
C GLY A 64 5.21 -21.13 -4.27
N PRO A 65 5.49 -21.76 -3.10
CA PRO A 65 4.78 -22.92 -2.63
C PRO A 65 3.29 -22.62 -2.44
N GLN A 66 2.41 -23.57 -2.76
CA GLN A 66 0.96 -23.40 -2.72
C GLN A 66 0.31 -24.16 -1.58
N THR A 67 0.90 -25.29 -1.15
CA THR A 67 0.36 -26.09 -0.05
C THR A 67 1.18 -25.92 1.23
N PRO A 68 0.61 -26.25 2.42
CA PRO A 68 1.35 -26.23 3.68
C PRO A 68 2.60 -27.12 3.65
N GLU A 69 2.52 -28.30 3.03
CA GLU A 69 3.62 -29.25 2.91
C GLU A 69 4.76 -28.70 2.06
N GLU A 70 4.44 -28.15 0.88
CA GLU A 70 5.42 -27.48 0.01
C GLU A 70 6.08 -26.30 0.73
N LEU A 71 5.31 -25.57 1.55
CA LEU A 71 5.82 -24.44 2.31
C LEU A 71 6.82 -24.92 3.37
N VAL A 72 6.48 -25.97 4.12
CA VAL A 72 7.39 -26.59 5.12
C VAL A 72 8.66 -27.14 4.45
N GLU A 73 8.55 -27.81 3.30
CA GLU A 73 9.71 -28.29 2.55
C GLU A 73 10.58 -27.10 2.08
N THR A 74 9.95 -26.02 1.59
CA THR A 74 10.65 -24.84 1.12
C THR A 74 11.42 -24.14 2.23
N VAL A 75 10.80 -23.91 3.41
CA VAL A 75 11.50 -23.26 4.54
C VAL A 75 12.65 -24.10 5.06
N ARG A 76 12.55 -25.42 5.07
CA ARG A 76 13.64 -26.33 5.42
C ARG A 76 14.77 -26.31 4.42
N ARG A 77 14.48 -26.42 3.12
CA ARG A 77 15.46 -26.40 2.01
C ARG A 77 16.28 -25.13 2.01
N HIS A 78 15.63 -24.00 2.28
CA HIS A 78 16.26 -22.66 2.29
C HIS A 78 16.73 -22.23 3.67
N GLU A 79 16.61 -23.11 4.68
CA GLU A 79 17.00 -22.86 6.08
C GLU A 79 16.44 -21.52 6.61
N VAL A 80 15.14 -21.30 6.38
CA VAL A 80 14.44 -20.07 6.77
C VAL A 80 14.20 -20.07 8.28
N ASP A 81 14.58 -19.01 8.96
CA ASP A 81 14.35 -18.81 10.39
C ASP A 81 13.03 -18.06 10.65
N VAL A 82 12.64 -17.18 9.72
CA VAL A 82 11.42 -16.36 9.76
C VAL A 82 10.71 -16.42 8.44
N LEU A 83 9.41 -16.68 8.42
CA LEU A 83 8.57 -16.59 7.24
C LEU A 83 7.49 -15.52 7.40
N VAL A 84 7.50 -14.53 6.52
CA VAL A 84 6.43 -13.55 6.34
C VAL A 84 5.45 -14.08 5.31
N LEU A 85 4.17 -14.16 5.67
CA LEU A 85 3.06 -14.64 4.84
C LEU A 85 2.13 -13.47 4.50
N ASP A 86 2.00 -13.16 3.22
CA ASP A 86 1.16 -12.09 2.72
C ASP A 86 0.41 -12.53 1.46
N SER A 87 -0.69 -13.23 1.66
CA SER A 87 -1.53 -13.75 0.58
C SER A 87 -2.95 -14.03 1.08
N TYR A 88 -3.94 -13.75 0.23
CA TYR A 88 -5.34 -14.10 0.48
C TYR A 88 -5.70 -15.52 0.03
N GLU A 89 -4.80 -16.19 -0.69
CA GLU A 89 -5.07 -17.45 -1.36
C GLU A 89 -4.38 -18.64 -0.68
N LEU A 90 -3.52 -18.40 0.32
CA LEU A 90 -2.86 -19.47 1.05
C LEU A 90 -3.85 -20.24 1.92
N ASP A 91 -3.63 -21.56 2.00
CA ASP A 91 -4.37 -22.44 2.90
C ASP A 91 -4.29 -21.91 4.35
N PRO A 92 -5.39 -21.82 5.10
CA PRO A 92 -5.39 -21.43 6.52
C PRO A 92 -4.40 -22.20 7.38
N ALA A 93 -4.11 -23.45 7.08
CA ALA A 93 -3.13 -24.28 7.80
C ALA A 93 -1.66 -23.90 7.53
N ALA A 94 -1.37 -23.05 6.55
CA ALA A 94 0.00 -22.78 6.09
C ALA A 94 0.89 -22.21 7.19
N ALA A 95 0.43 -21.18 7.92
CA ALA A 95 1.21 -20.56 8.99
C ALA A 95 1.48 -21.54 10.14
N GLY A 96 0.45 -22.30 10.57
CA GLY A 96 0.57 -23.31 11.64
C GLY A 96 1.52 -24.43 11.29
N ALA A 97 1.52 -24.90 10.04
CA ALA A 97 2.44 -25.95 9.58
C ALA A 97 3.90 -25.47 9.61
N VAL A 98 4.17 -24.24 9.20
CA VAL A 98 5.51 -23.63 9.24
C VAL A 98 5.96 -23.40 10.68
N ARG A 99 5.08 -22.90 11.55
CA ARG A 99 5.34 -22.72 12.98
C ARG A 99 5.66 -24.06 13.67
N ALA A 100 4.95 -25.14 13.33
CA ALA A 100 5.24 -26.50 13.82
C ALA A 100 6.62 -27.02 13.37
N ALA A 101 7.18 -26.49 12.29
CA ALA A 101 8.55 -26.75 11.84
C ALA A 101 9.60 -25.85 12.52
N ALA A 102 9.26 -25.18 13.62
CA ALA A 102 10.11 -24.28 14.41
C ALA A 102 10.61 -23.03 13.66
N VAL A 103 9.88 -22.58 12.65
CA VAL A 103 10.13 -21.31 11.93
C VAL A 103 9.16 -20.24 12.46
N VAL A 104 9.69 -19.07 12.83
CA VAL A 104 8.87 -17.96 13.29
C VAL A 104 8.01 -17.43 12.14
N THR A 105 6.72 -17.26 12.38
CA THR A 105 5.74 -16.84 11.38
C THR A 105 5.18 -15.45 11.66
N LEU A 106 5.16 -14.59 10.63
CA LEU A 106 4.43 -13.33 10.61
C LEU A 106 3.37 -13.39 9.52
N ALA A 107 2.10 -13.37 9.88
CA ALA A 107 0.99 -13.24 8.94
C ALA A 107 0.59 -11.77 8.77
N ILE A 108 0.68 -11.23 7.56
CA ILE A 108 0.12 -9.92 7.23
C ILE A 108 -1.35 -10.12 6.86
N VAL A 109 -2.21 -9.44 7.59
CA VAL A 109 -3.67 -9.59 7.50
C VAL A 109 -4.33 -8.23 7.29
N ASP A 110 -5.57 -8.24 6.85
CA ASP A 110 -6.36 -7.03 6.61
C ASP A 110 -7.76 -7.26 7.22
N GLY A 111 -7.90 -7.01 8.54
CA GLY A 111 -9.13 -7.14 9.31
C GLY A 111 -9.57 -8.59 9.62
N ASP A 112 -8.95 -9.60 9.01
CA ASP A 112 -9.30 -11.02 9.19
C ASP A 112 -8.04 -11.88 9.10
N THR A 113 -7.84 -12.76 10.09
CA THR A 113 -6.73 -13.73 10.11
C THR A 113 -6.87 -14.81 9.05
N ARG A 114 -8.05 -15.00 8.48
CA ARG A 114 -8.38 -16.07 7.52
C ARG A 114 -7.99 -17.45 8.02
N GLY A 115 -8.13 -17.67 9.34
CA GLY A 115 -7.79 -18.94 9.98
C GLY A 115 -6.29 -19.25 10.08
N GLN A 116 -5.40 -18.32 9.73
CA GLN A 116 -3.96 -18.51 9.91
C GLN A 116 -3.60 -18.61 11.40
N ASP A 117 -2.75 -19.55 11.76
CA ASP A 117 -2.18 -19.72 13.11
C ASP A 117 -0.70 -19.33 13.11
N ALA A 118 -0.41 -18.04 13.36
CA ALA A 118 0.93 -17.47 13.31
C ALA A 118 1.45 -17.03 14.69
N ASP A 119 2.77 -16.85 14.82
CA ASP A 119 3.37 -16.29 16.04
C ASP A 119 3.07 -14.80 16.17
N LEU A 120 3.06 -14.08 15.03
CA LEU A 120 2.73 -12.67 14.95
C LEU A 120 1.73 -12.43 13.83
N TYR A 121 0.82 -11.49 14.08
CA TYR A 121 -0.10 -10.96 13.09
C TYR A 121 0.17 -9.47 12.92
N LEU A 122 0.16 -9.02 11.67
CA LEU A 122 0.28 -7.61 11.34
C LEU A 122 -0.99 -7.15 10.62
N ASP A 123 -1.75 -6.27 11.24
CA ASP A 123 -2.79 -5.50 10.57
C ASP A 123 -2.44 -4.02 10.63
N GLN A 124 -1.97 -3.48 9.53
CA GLN A 124 -1.55 -2.08 9.42
C GLN A 124 -2.72 -1.10 9.19
N ASN A 125 -3.95 -1.60 9.11
CA ASN A 125 -5.13 -0.77 8.89
C ASN A 125 -5.36 0.18 10.06
N PHE A 126 -5.80 1.39 9.74
CA PHE A 126 -6.11 2.41 10.72
C PHE A 126 -7.31 1.96 11.58
N ASP A 127 -7.13 2.05 12.92
CA ASP A 127 -8.18 1.76 13.91
C ASP A 127 -8.81 0.36 13.73
N THR A 128 -7.97 -0.66 13.44
CA THR A 128 -8.44 -2.05 13.32
C THR A 128 -8.89 -2.59 14.67
N ASP A 129 -9.99 -3.34 14.66
CA ASP A 129 -10.55 -4.06 15.81
C ASP A 129 -10.31 -5.58 15.74
N LEU A 130 -9.35 -6.00 14.91
CA LEU A 130 -8.97 -7.39 14.74
C LEU A 130 -8.62 -8.05 16.08
N VAL A 131 -9.22 -9.20 16.33
CA VAL A 131 -8.87 -10.09 17.45
C VAL A 131 -8.19 -11.33 16.87
N VAL A 132 -7.03 -11.70 17.43
CA VAL A 132 -6.29 -12.88 17.00
C VAL A 132 -6.49 -14.04 17.99
N PRO A 133 -6.56 -15.30 17.51
CA PRO A 133 -6.84 -16.46 18.37
C PRO A 133 -5.67 -16.77 19.31
N ALA A 134 -4.44 -16.55 18.85
CA ALA A 134 -3.19 -16.75 19.59
C ALA A 134 -2.09 -15.88 18.95
N GLY A 135 -0.90 -15.86 19.54
CA GLY A 135 0.19 -15.05 19.04
C GLY A 135 0.11 -13.56 19.45
N ARG A 136 0.93 -12.74 18.80
CA ARG A 136 1.01 -11.31 19.08
C ARG A 136 0.46 -10.50 17.92
N LEU A 137 -0.51 -9.63 18.18
CA LEU A 137 -1.03 -8.69 17.21
C LEU A 137 -0.22 -7.38 17.20
N LEU A 138 0.22 -6.98 16.02
CA LEU A 138 0.78 -5.67 15.69
C LEU A 138 -0.28 -4.91 14.89
N ALA A 139 -1.06 -4.06 15.57
CA ALA A 139 -2.25 -3.44 15.02
C ALA A 139 -2.11 -1.93 14.80
N GLY A 140 -2.67 -1.47 13.69
CA GLY A 140 -2.85 -0.06 13.41
C GLY A 140 -1.75 0.60 12.57
N SER A 141 -1.99 1.86 12.23
CA SER A 141 -1.13 2.65 11.35
C SER A 141 0.29 2.88 11.87
N ALA A 142 0.54 2.69 13.18
CA ALA A 142 1.87 2.72 13.76
C ALA A 142 2.80 1.64 13.18
N TYR A 143 2.24 0.61 12.56
CA TYR A 143 2.96 -0.49 11.91
C TYR A 143 2.90 -0.43 10.38
N ALA A 144 2.50 0.69 9.80
CA ALA A 144 2.44 0.85 8.35
C ALA A 144 3.76 0.52 7.66
N LEU A 145 3.71 -0.36 6.67
CA LEU A 145 4.86 -0.83 5.93
C LEU A 145 5.16 0.08 4.74
N LEU A 146 6.24 0.84 4.84
CA LEU A 146 6.63 1.84 3.86
C LEU A 146 8.03 1.57 3.32
N ARG A 147 8.18 1.61 2.00
CA ARG A 147 9.46 1.45 1.29
C ARG A 147 10.41 2.61 1.60
N GLY A 148 11.71 2.38 1.43
CA GLY A 148 12.76 3.36 1.69
C GLY A 148 12.59 4.65 0.93
N GLU A 149 12.15 4.60 -0.33
CA GLU A 149 11.91 5.77 -1.17
C GLU A 149 10.80 6.68 -0.61
N VAL A 150 9.73 6.09 -0.03
CA VAL A 150 8.66 6.85 0.63
C VAL A 150 9.19 7.52 1.90
N LEU A 151 9.96 6.78 2.69
CA LEU A 151 10.55 7.32 3.93
C LEU A 151 11.54 8.45 3.65
N ALA A 152 12.34 8.32 2.59
CA ALA A 152 13.30 9.35 2.17
C ALA A 152 12.59 10.64 1.70
N ALA A 153 11.41 10.50 1.09
CA ALA A 153 10.61 11.64 0.62
C ALA A 153 9.69 12.25 1.71
N ARG A 154 9.65 11.67 2.93
CA ARG A 154 8.81 12.18 4.00
C ARG A 154 9.24 13.60 4.42
N PRO A 155 8.34 14.60 4.39
CA PRO A 155 8.66 15.95 4.83
C PRO A 155 8.84 16.02 6.36
N ALA A 156 9.65 16.97 6.82
CA ALA A 156 9.86 17.21 8.25
C ALA A 156 8.59 17.68 8.97
N ALA A 157 7.64 18.26 8.25
CA ALA A 157 6.35 18.72 8.78
C ALA A 157 5.24 18.56 7.75
N ALA A 158 4.00 18.58 8.21
CA ALA A 158 2.83 18.63 7.35
C ALA A 158 2.83 19.90 6.47
N ARG A 159 2.11 19.85 5.36
CA ARG A 159 2.08 20.95 4.39
C ARG A 159 1.29 22.14 4.92
N PRO A 160 1.82 23.36 4.79
CA PRO A 160 1.12 24.57 5.19
C PRO A 160 -0.03 24.92 4.23
N ALA A 161 -0.94 25.78 4.69
CA ALA A 161 -2.03 26.30 3.88
C ALA A 161 -1.54 27.43 2.95
N VAL A 162 -0.91 27.08 1.85
CA VAL A 162 -0.46 28.05 0.84
C VAL A 162 -1.50 28.11 -0.29
N PRO A 163 -2.11 29.27 -0.55
CA PRO A 163 -2.98 29.46 -1.70
C PRO A 163 -2.21 29.28 -3.01
N VAL A 164 -2.81 28.55 -3.95
CA VAL A 164 -2.26 28.30 -5.29
C VAL A 164 -3.40 28.47 -6.29
N ASP A 165 -3.20 29.35 -7.28
CA ASP A 165 -4.23 29.62 -8.30
C ASP A 165 -4.47 28.45 -9.23
N ARG A 166 -3.42 27.64 -9.47
CA ARG A 166 -3.44 26.47 -10.32
C ARG A 166 -2.77 25.29 -9.62
N PRO A 167 -3.49 24.55 -8.75
CA PRO A 167 -2.94 23.42 -8.02
C PRO A 167 -2.39 22.33 -8.93
N THR A 168 -1.30 21.70 -8.50
CA THR A 168 -0.79 20.45 -9.06
C THR A 168 -1.58 19.30 -8.50
N VAL A 169 -2.16 18.47 -9.37
CA VAL A 169 -2.95 17.30 -8.99
C VAL A 169 -2.29 16.05 -9.54
N LEU A 170 -2.11 15.05 -8.69
CA LEU A 170 -1.67 13.72 -9.09
C LEU A 170 -2.84 12.75 -8.96
N ALA A 171 -3.06 11.92 -9.97
CA ALA A 171 -4.03 10.83 -9.89
C ALA A 171 -3.36 9.49 -10.22
N PHE A 172 -3.58 8.46 -9.37
CA PHE A 172 -3.14 7.10 -9.62
C PHE A 172 -3.97 6.10 -8.79
N PHE A 173 -4.16 4.88 -9.29
CA PHE A 173 -5.10 3.92 -8.71
C PHE A 173 -4.46 2.54 -8.52
N GLY A 174 -3.36 2.53 -7.75
CA GLY A 174 -2.49 1.37 -7.57
C GLY A 174 -1.55 1.14 -8.76
N GLY A 175 -0.71 0.10 -8.67
CA GLY A 175 0.34 -0.12 -9.67
C GLY A 175 -0.15 -0.57 -11.05
N THR A 176 -1.35 -1.16 -11.13
CA THR A 176 -1.92 -1.69 -12.38
C THR A 176 -3.26 -1.06 -12.75
N ASP A 177 -3.89 -0.32 -11.83
CA ASP A 177 -5.28 0.14 -11.97
C ASP A 177 -6.21 -0.96 -12.52
N ALA A 178 -6.23 -2.11 -11.84
CA ALA A 178 -6.98 -3.29 -12.28
C ALA A 178 -8.47 -2.99 -12.46
N ALA A 179 -9.03 -2.10 -11.62
CA ALA A 179 -10.43 -1.67 -11.69
C ALA A 179 -10.71 -0.65 -12.79
N GLY A 180 -9.69 -0.04 -13.42
CA GLY A 180 -9.85 0.96 -14.49
C GLY A 180 -10.43 2.29 -14.01
N ALA A 181 -10.06 2.72 -12.81
CA ALA A 181 -10.62 3.94 -12.20
C ALA A 181 -10.10 5.25 -12.81
N ALA A 182 -8.89 5.23 -13.38
CA ALA A 182 -8.20 6.44 -13.85
C ALA A 182 -9.02 7.28 -14.85
N PRO A 183 -9.64 6.74 -15.91
CA PRO A 183 -10.40 7.57 -16.85
C PRO A 183 -11.59 8.28 -16.19
N LEU A 184 -12.42 7.55 -15.42
CA LEU A 184 -13.60 8.12 -14.78
C LEU A 184 -13.24 9.21 -13.76
N LEU A 185 -12.26 8.94 -12.89
CA LEU A 185 -11.85 9.93 -11.88
C LEU A 185 -11.17 11.15 -12.52
N THR A 186 -10.49 10.98 -13.65
CA THR A 186 -9.95 12.09 -14.45
C THR A 186 -11.08 12.93 -15.03
N GLU A 187 -12.12 12.31 -15.61
CA GLU A 187 -13.31 13.02 -16.09
C GLU A 187 -13.99 13.81 -14.96
N VAL A 188 -14.14 13.22 -13.77
CA VAL A 188 -14.70 13.89 -12.59
C VAL A 188 -13.84 15.08 -12.16
N LEU A 189 -12.50 14.95 -12.15
CA LEU A 189 -11.59 16.06 -11.87
C LEU A 189 -11.75 17.20 -12.90
N LEU A 190 -11.70 16.88 -14.19
CA LEU A 190 -11.81 17.86 -15.25
C LEU A 190 -13.18 18.57 -15.24
N SER A 191 -14.27 17.87 -14.87
CA SER A 191 -15.61 18.41 -14.78
C SER A 191 -15.79 19.50 -13.73
N THR A 192 -14.85 19.64 -12.78
CA THR A 192 -14.86 20.75 -11.80
C THR A 192 -14.68 22.11 -12.46
N GLY A 193 -14.08 22.17 -13.65
CA GLY A 193 -13.74 23.42 -14.34
C GLY A 193 -12.65 24.24 -13.64
N ARG A 194 -12.12 23.81 -12.51
CA ARG A 194 -11.05 24.51 -11.78
C ARG A 194 -9.74 24.46 -12.54
N PRO A 195 -8.99 25.58 -12.62
CA PRO A 195 -7.61 25.54 -13.10
C PRO A 195 -6.78 24.54 -12.32
N MET A 196 -6.06 23.62 -13.01
CA MET A 196 -5.16 22.65 -12.39
C MET A 196 -4.14 22.12 -13.39
N ALA A 197 -3.00 21.67 -12.89
CA ALA A 197 -2.03 20.86 -13.63
C ALA A 197 -2.20 19.40 -13.18
N LEU A 198 -2.97 18.61 -13.96
CA LEU A 198 -3.27 17.21 -13.63
C LEU A 198 -2.25 16.28 -14.29
N THR A 199 -1.61 15.46 -13.46
CA THR A 199 -0.79 14.32 -13.88
C THR A 199 -1.48 13.03 -13.49
N VAL A 200 -1.68 12.11 -14.44
CA VAL A 200 -2.27 10.79 -14.20
C VAL A 200 -1.24 9.71 -14.49
N VAL A 201 -0.98 8.85 -13.52
CA VAL A 201 -0.16 7.64 -13.74
C VAL A 201 -1.08 6.52 -14.20
N ALA A 202 -0.98 6.15 -15.48
CA ALA A 202 -1.80 5.10 -16.08
C ALA A 202 -1.13 3.74 -15.88
N GLY A 203 -1.79 2.84 -15.14
CA GLY A 203 -1.28 1.51 -14.82
C GLY A 203 -1.21 0.56 -16.01
N ARG A 204 -1.94 0.86 -17.11
CA ARG A 204 -2.04 0.02 -18.32
C ARG A 204 -2.14 0.89 -19.58
N PRO A 205 -1.67 0.38 -20.74
CA PRO A 205 -1.73 1.12 -22.02
C PRO A 205 -3.16 1.47 -22.47
N ASP A 206 -4.13 0.56 -22.31
CA ASP A 206 -5.53 0.79 -22.67
C ASP A 206 -6.16 1.96 -21.89
N LEU A 207 -5.75 2.17 -20.64
CA LEU A 207 -6.18 3.31 -19.85
C LEU A 207 -5.50 4.59 -20.30
N ALA A 208 -4.22 4.54 -20.68
CA ALA A 208 -3.51 5.68 -21.25
C ALA A 208 -4.17 6.18 -22.53
N ASP A 209 -4.58 5.26 -23.43
CA ASP A 209 -5.29 5.59 -24.66
C ASP A 209 -6.67 6.26 -24.39
N ARG A 210 -7.37 5.83 -23.36
CA ARG A 210 -8.64 6.46 -22.95
C ARG A 210 -8.42 7.85 -22.38
N LEU A 211 -7.41 8.02 -21.53
CA LEU A 211 -7.03 9.30 -20.93
C LEU A 211 -6.60 10.31 -22.00
N ALA A 212 -5.86 9.88 -23.02
CA ALA A 212 -5.41 10.74 -24.13
C ALA A 212 -6.55 11.34 -24.95
N ARG A 213 -7.77 10.79 -24.89
CA ARG A 213 -8.96 11.30 -25.56
C ARG A 213 -9.70 12.38 -24.77
N LEU A 214 -9.36 12.58 -23.51
CA LEU A 214 -9.99 13.59 -22.67
C LEU A 214 -9.47 14.98 -23.04
N VAL A 215 -10.38 15.94 -23.09
CA VAL A 215 -10.06 17.32 -23.46
C VAL A 215 -10.16 18.21 -22.22
N PRO A 216 -9.04 18.71 -21.69
CA PRO A 216 -9.04 19.66 -20.59
C PRO A 216 -9.70 20.98 -20.97
N ALA A 217 -10.42 21.60 -20.03
CA ALA A 217 -10.98 22.92 -20.17
C ALA A 217 -9.87 24.02 -20.06
N PRO A 218 -10.17 25.27 -20.46
CA PRO A 218 -9.25 26.39 -20.26
C PRO A 218 -8.73 26.47 -18.80
N GLY A 219 -7.43 26.64 -18.62
CA GLY A 219 -6.77 26.64 -17.32
C GLY A 219 -6.41 25.27 -16.78
N GLN A 220 -6.85 24.19 -17.42
CA GLN A 220 -6.48 22.81 -17.07
C GLN A 220 -5.42 22.25 -18.04
N THR A 221 -4.53 21.40 -17.52
CA THR A 221 -3.67 20.55 -18.36
C THR A 221 -3.75 19.12 -17.87
N LEU A 222 -3.60 18.17 -18.78
CA LEU A 222 -3.56 16.74 -18.51
C LEU A 222 -2.25 16.15 -19.05
N THR A 223 -1.47 15.54 -18.16
CA THR A 223 -0.28 14.77 -18.52
C THR A 223 -0.49 13.33 -18.11
N VAL A 224 -0.28 12.39 -19.01
CA VAL A 224 -0.38 10.95 -18.73
C VAL A 224 1.02 10.36 -18.67
N LEU A 225 1.35 9.70 -17.58
CA LEU A 225 2.63 9.03 -17.36
C LEU A 225 2.45 7.51 -17.27
N PRO A 226 3.42 6.72 -17.73
CA PRO A 226 3.47 5.30 -17.42
C PRO A 226 3.81 5.07 -15.94
N PRO A 227 3.66 3.82 -15.43
CA PRO A 227 4.12 3.45 -14.09
C PRO A 227 5.59 3.87 -13.87
N THR A 228 5.87 4.45 -12.71
CA THR A 228 7.18 5.05 -12.43
C THR A 228 7.66 4.75 -11.01
N GLY A 229 8.97 4.54 -10.84
CA GLY A 229 9.64 4.45 -9.54
C GLY A 229 9.67 5.78 -8.77
N ARG A 230 9.41 6.92 -9.44
CA ARG A 230 9.41 8.25 -8.84
C ARG A 230 8.05 8.68 -8.27
N LEU A 231 7.15 7.72 -8.05
CA LEU A 231 5.83 8.03 -7.50
C LEU A 231 5.89 8.79 -6.14
N PRO A 232 6.78 8.47 -5.19
CA PRO A 232 6.92 9.24 -3.96
C PRO A 232 7.26 10.72 -4.18
N ASP A 233 8.12 11.04 -5.16
CA ASP A 233 8.46 12.42 -5.52
C ASP A 233 7.24 13.16 -6.09
N LEU A 234 6.48 12.50 -6.96
CA LEU A 234 5.25 13.06 -7.55
C LEU A 234 4.19 13.33 -6.47
N ILE A 235 4.02 12.40 -5.52
CA ILE A 235 3.14 12.58 -4.36
C ILE A 235 3.63 13.77 -3.52
N ALA A 236 4.92 13.83 -3.24
CA ALA A 236 5.50 14.91 -2.45
C ALA A 236 5.33 16.31 -3.10
N ALA A 237 5.31 16.39 -4.41
CA ALA A 237 5.16 17.64 -5.17
C ALA A 237 3.70 18.06 -5.42
N ALA A 238 2.71 17.14 -5.31
CA ALA A 238 1.33 17.44 -5.66
C ALA A 238 0.59 18.18 -4.56
N ASP A 239 -0.19 19.22 -4.88
CA ASP A 239 -1.08 19.92 -3.95
C ASP A 239 -2.29 19.10 -3.53
N LEU A 240 -2.73 18.17 -4.37
CA LEU A 240 -3.82 17.23 -4.13
C LEU A 240 -3.52 15.90 -4.82
N VAL A 241 -3.78 14.79 -4.14
CA VAL A 241 -3.66 13.46 -4.73
C VAL A 241 -5.03 12.79 -4.76
N VAL A 242 -5.39 12.19 -5.92
CA VAL A 242 -6.59 11.34 -6.05
C VAL A 242 -6.12 9.90 -6.26
N SER A 243 -6.57 8.98 -5.39
CA SER A 243 -6.08 7.60 -5.42
C SER A 243 -7.14 6.58 -5.00
N ALA A 244 -6.86 5.31 -5.28
CA ALA A 244 -7.62 4.20 -4.68
C ALA A 244 -7.27 4.05 -3.19
N ALA A 245 -8.24 3.58 -2.41
CA ALA A 245 -8.11 3.37 -0.96
C ALA A 245 -7.37 2.05 -0.62
N GLY A 246 -6.25 1.79 -1.31
CA GLY A 246 -5.40 0.61 -1.07
C GLY A 246 -4.18 0.93 -0.19
N THR A 247 -3.16 0.07 -0.29
CA THR A 247 -1.90 0.20 0.47
C THR A 247 -1.22 1.56 0.31
N SER A 248 -1.39 2.22 -0.85
CA SER A 248 -0.86 3.57 -1.10
C SER A 248 -1.43 4.64 -0.16
N THR A 249 -2.56 4.39 0.50
CA THR A 249 -3.11 5.30 1.52
C THR A 249 -2.09 5.62 2.60
N TRP A 250 -1.31 4.62 3.01
CA TRP A 250 -0.28 4.79 4.04
C TRP A 250 0.92 5.59 3.54
N GLU A 251 1.27 5.44 2.25
CA GLU A 251 2.29 6.29 1.60
C GLU A 251 1.84 7.75 1.54
N LEU A 252 0.57 8.00 1.15
CA LEU A 252 -0.02 9.33 1.13
C LEU A 252 -0.02 9.97 2.52
N CYS A 253 -0.43 9.23 3.53
CA CYS A 253 -0.42 9.71 4.92
C CYS A 253 1.01 10.00 5.40
N CYS A 254 1.97 9.11 5.14
CA CYS A 254 3.37 9.31 5.51
C CYS A 254 3.94 10.59 4.89
N LEU A 255 3.62 10.87 3.63
CA LEU A 255 4.09 12.05 2.91
C LEU A 255 3.26 13.31 3.24
N GLY A 256 2.24 13.18 4.09
CA GLY A 256 1.33 14.29 4.41
C GLY A 256 0.65 14.86 3.17
N ALA A 257 0.40 14.02 2.16
CA ALA A 257 -0.24 14.45 0.93
C ALA A 257 -1.74 14.67 1.15
N PRO A 258 -2.27 15.88 0.91
CA PRO A 258 -3.71 16.06 0.89
C PRO A 258 -4.32 15.12 -0.14
N SER A 259 -5.22 14.22 0.26
CA SER A 259 -5.70 13.19 -0.64
C SER A 259 -7.22 13.04 -0.64
N ALA A 260 -7.75 12.61 -1.78
CA ALA A 260 -9.11 12.16 -1.96
C ALA A 260 -9.10 10.71 -2.47
N LEU A 261 -9.82 9.83 -1.80
CA LEU A 261 -9.79 8.40 -2.05
C LEU A 261 -11.10 7.89 -2.63
N VAL A 262 -10.98 6.90 -3.53
CA VAL A 262 -12.10 6.10 -4.03
C VAL A 262 -11.92 4.65 -3.61
N CYS A 263 -12.99 3.99 -3.13
CA CYS A 263 -13.02 2.56 -2.89
C CYS A 263 -13.22 1.84 -4.23
N VAL A 264 -12.25 1.03 -4.66
CA VAL A 264 -12.28 0.38 -5.99
C VAL A 264 -12.62 -1.11 -5.91
N VAL A 265 -12.41 -1.75 -4.75
CA VAL A 265 -12.73 -3.16 -4.48
C VAL A 265 -13.20 -3.34 -3.04
N ASP A 266 -13.99 -4.40 -2.78
CA ASP A 266 -14.69 -4.57 -1.51
C ASP A 266 -13.75 -4.69 -0.29
N ASN A 267 -12.60 -5.30 -0.42
CA ASN A 267 -11.63 -5.43 0.68
C ASN A 267 -11.02 -4.08 1.13
N GLN A 268 -11.23 -3.01 0.38
CA GLN A 268 -10.82 -1.64 0.77
C GLN A 268 -11.89 -0.91 1.59
N ARG A 269 -13.14 -1.38 1.56
CA ARG A 269 -14.33 -0.65 2.05
C ARG A 269 -14.19 -0.24 3.50
N GLU A 270 -13.82 -1.16 4.37
CA GLU A 270 -13.71 -0.90 5.79
C GLU A 270 -12.60 0.11 6.10
N SER A 271 -11.39 -0.13 5.59
CA SER A 271 -10.26 0.78 5.75
C SER A 271 -10.56 2.17 5.16
N TYR A 272 -11.24 2.23 3.99
CA TYR A 272 -11.68 3.47 3.38
C TYR A 272 -12.60 4.28 4.32
N HIS A 273 -13.62 3.65 4.89
CA HIS A 273 -14.55 4.34 5.78
C HIS A 273 -13.86 4.87 7.05
N ARG A 274 -12.98 4.09 7.66
CA ARG A 274 -12.21 4.48 8.85
C ARG A 274 -11.28 5.66 8.54
N VAL A 275 -10.54 5.62 7.44
CA VAL A 275 -9.63 6.69 6.99
C VAL A 275 -10.38 8.00 6.71
N VAL A 276 -11.53 7.92 6.03
CA VAL A 276 -12.37 9.09 5.72
C VAL A 276 -13.01 9.65 6.98
N ALA A 277 -13.56 8.82 7.86
CA ALA A 277 -14.16 9.25 9.12
C ALA A 277 -13.15 9.95 10.03
N ALA A 278 -11.90 9.48 10.06
CA ALA A 278 -10.81 10.12 10.80
C ALA A 278 -10.28 11.40 10.14
N GLY A 279 -10.75 11.73 8.93
CA GLY A 279 -10.31 12.90 8.17
C GLY A 279 -8.86 12.83 7.70
N LEU A 280 -8.32 11.62 7.52
CA LEU A 280 -6.97 11.41 6.96
C LEU A 280 -6.97 11.64 5.45
N ALA A 281 -8.11 11.43 4.80
CA ALA A 281 -8.35 11.72 3.40
C ALA A 281 -9.83 12.12 3.20
N ALA A 282 -10.14 12.78 2.09
CA ALA A 282 -11.52 13.01 1.66
C ALA A 282 -12.07 11.77 0.95
N GLY A 283 -13.35 11.46 1.11
CA GLY A 283 -14.01 10.36 0.45
C GLY A 283 -14.66 10.78 -0.87
N LEU A 284 -14.48 9.96 -1.92
CA LEU A 284 -15.15 10.14 -3.23
C LEU A 284 -16.27 9.11 -3.45
N GLY A 285 -16.39 8.11 -2.59
CA GLY A 285 -17.34 7.01 -2.73
C GLY A 285 -16.74 5.74 -3.31
N ASP A 286 -17.61 4.83 -3.74
CA ASP A 286 -17.25 3.55 -4.38
C ASP A 286 -17.20 3.68 -5.90
N LEU A 287 -16.22 3.08 -6.54
CA LEU A 287 -16.11 3.11 -8.00
C LEU A 287 -17.34 2.54 -8.73
N PRO A 288 -17.93 1.38 -8.34
CA PRO A 288 -19.16 0.90 -8.97
C PRO A 288 -20.33 1.90 -8.89
N THR A 289 -20.50 2.56 -7.74
CA THR A 289 -21.51 3.61 -7.58
C THR A 289 -21.23 4.81 -8.46
N LEU A 290 -19.97 5.26 -8.54
CA LEU A 290 -19.58 6.35 -9.43
C LEU A 290 -19.80 6.02 -10.90
N VAL A 291 -19.62 4.77 -11.31
CA VAL A 291 -19.90 4.31 -12.69
C VAL A 291 -21.39 4.38 -12.99
N ALA A 292 -22.23 3.91 -12.05
CA ALA A 292 -23.68 3.74 -12.28
C ALA A 292 -24.48 5.03 -12.06
N ASP A 293 -24.07 5.91 -11.12
CA ASP A 293 -24.89 7.05 -10.66
C ASP A 293 -24.24 8.41 -10.96
N PRO A 294 -24.84 9.21 -11.88
CA PRO A 294 -24.41 10.57 -12.13
C PRO A 294 -24.45 11.49 -10.90
N THR A 295 -25.37 11.22 -9.96
CA THR A 295 -25.49 12.02 -8.73
C THR A 295 -24.29 11.79 -7.83
N ALA A 296 -23.81 10.55 -7.72
CA ALA A 296 -22.60 10.20 -6.99
C ALA A 296 -21.36 10.88 -7.64
N ARG A 297 -21.26 10.86 -8.97
CA ARG A 297 -20.20 11.60 -9.68
C ARG A 297 -20.23 13.10 -9.39
N ALA A 298 -21.40 13.71 -9.39
CA ALA A 298 -21.55 15.12 -9.06
C ALA A 298 -21.16 15.41 -7.60
N ALA A 299 -21.43 14.49 -6.66
CA ALA A 299 -20.98 14.61 -5.27
C ALA A 299 -19.45 14.53 -5.15
N ALA A 300 -18.82 13.58 -5.83
CA ALA A 300 -17.36 13.46 -5.90
C ALA A 300 -16.73 14.72 -6.52
N ALA A 301 -17.31 15.26 -7.60
CA ALA A 301 -16.85 16.51 -8.22
C ALA A 301 -16.93 17.69 -7.25
N ARG A 302 -18.00 17.81 -6.45
CA ARG A 302 -18.11 18.86 -5.41
C ARG A 302 -17.03 18.71 -4.33
N THR A 303 -16.72 17.49 -3.91
CA THR A 303 -15.63 17.22 -2.94
C THR A 303 -14.29 17.68 -3.51
N LEU A 304 -14.00 17.34 -4.76
CA LEU A 304 -12.77 17.73 -5.44
C LEU A 304 -12.71 19.25 -5.67
N ASP A 305 -13.80 19.89 -6.08
CA ASP A 305 -13.91 21.35 -6.24
C ASP A 305 -13.57 22.08 -4.92
N ALA A 306 -14.12 21.60 -3.80
CA ALA A 306 -13.86 22.17 -2.48
C ALA A 306 -12.40 22.01 -2.04
N LEU A 307 -11.73 20.93 -2.41
CA LEU A 307 -10.31 20.71 -2.12
C LEU A 307 -9.41 21.56 -3.04
N LEU A 308 -9.72 21.64 -4.34
CA LEU A 308 -8.98 22.46 -5.27
C LEU A 308 -9.07 23.94 -4.90
N GLY A 309 -10.25 24.42 -4.48
CA GLY A 309 -10.49 25.81 -4.12
C GLY A 309 -10.03 26.25 -2.72
N SER A 310 -9.52 25.33 -1.87
CA SER A 310 -9.18 25.66 -0.47
C SER A 310 -7.87 25.08 0.00
N ALA A 311 -6.85 25.92 0.11
CA ALA A 311 -5.56 25.59 0.73
C ALA A 311 -5.73 25.13 2.19
N GLN A 312 -6.66 25.73 2.93
CA GLN A 312 -6.94 25.37 4.33
C GLN A 312 -7.47 23.95 4.46
N ARG A 313 -8.37 23.52 3.57
CA ARG A 313 -8.88 22.14 3.57
C ARG A 313 -7.77 21.15 3.23
N ARG A 314 -6.93 21.46 2.25
CA ARG A 314 -5.77 20.62 1.92
C ARG A 314 -4.78 20.53 3.08
N ALA A 315 -4.45 21.65 3.72
CA ALA A 315 -3.56 21.67 4.88
C ALA A 315 -4.13 20.88 6.08
N ALA A 316 -5.43 20.93 6.31
CA ALA A 316 -6.08 20.18 7.38
C ALA A 316 -5.99 18.65 7.14
N LEU A 317 -6.18 18.17 5.91
CA LEU A 317 -5.95 16.77 5.54
C LEU A 317 -4.47 16.40 5.71
N SER A 318 -3.56 17.24 5.21
CA SER A 318 -2.11 17.02 5.33
C SER A 318 -1.69 16.86 6.79
N GLN A 319 -2.15 17.74 7.67
CA GLN A 319 -1.78 17.69 9.08
C GLN A 319 -2.23 16.39 9.75
N ARG A 320 -3.48 15.96 9.53
CA ARG A 320 -3.99 14.72 10.12
C ARG A 320 -3.28 13.50 9.55
N ALA A 321 -3.13 13.42 8.23
CA ALA A 321 -2.45 12.32 7.54
C ALA A 321 -1.00 12.18 8.01
N TRP A 322 -0.23 13.26 8.02
CA TRP A 322 1.17 13.29 8.43
C TRP A 322 1.36 12.87 9.89
N SER A 323 0.44 13.28 10.77
CA SER A 323 0.47 12.93 12.20
C SER A 323 0.11 11.46 12.46
N ALA A 324 -0.68 10.82 11.58
CA ALA A 324 -1.12 9.43 11.74
C ALA A 324 -0.03 8.39 11.43
N ILE A 325 0.96 8.74 10.59
CA ILE A 325 2.01 7.82 10.14
C ILE A 325 3.38 8.46 10.38
N ASP A 326 4.16 7.92 11.30
CA ASP A 326 5.49 8.43 11.65
C ASP A 326 6.65 7.86 10.82
N GLY A 327 6.36 6.90 9.93
CA GLY A 327 7.35 6.25 9.07
C GLY A 327 8.20 5.16 9.76
N ARG A 328 7.93 4.81 11.01
CA ARG A 328 8.71 3.84 11.79
C ARG A 328 8.09 2.43 11.85
N GLY A 329 7.01 2.20 11.10
CA GLY A 329 6.21 0.98 11.19
C GLY A 329 7.02 -0.28 10.86
N ARG A 330 7.76 -0.30 9.75
CA ARG A 330 8.58 -1.45 9.36
C ARG A 330 9.65 -1.81 10.41
N ALA A 331 10.27 -0.81 11.04
CA ALA A 331 11.25 -1.04 12.10
C ALA A 331 10.60 -1.70 13.31
N ARG A 332 9.41 -1.21 13.76
CA ARG A 332 8.65 -1.82 14.86
C ARG A 332 8.28 -3.28 14.58
N VAL A 333 7.86 -3.58 13.35
CA VAL A 333 7.52 -4.94 12.94
C VAL A 333 8.74 -5.84 12.99
N VAL A 334 9.87 -5.42 12.40
CA VAL A 334 11.11 -6.21 12.38
C VAL A 334 11.66 -6.40 13.78
N ASP A 335 11.63 -5.37 14.65
CA ASP A 335 12.01 -5.51 16.06
C ASP A 335 11.17 -6.59 16.76
N ALA A 336 9.84 -6.58 16.58
CA ALA A 336 8.95 -7.58 17.18
C ALA A 336 9.22 -9.00 16.67
N VAL A 337 9.52 -9.16 15.37
CA VAL A 337 9.85 -10.46 14.76
C VAL A 337 11.18 -10.99 15.29
N LEU A 338 12.23 -10.15 15.31
CA LEU A 338 13.55 -10.53 15.81
C LEU A 338 13.53 -10.86 17.31
N ASP A 339 12.71 -10.15 18.11
CA ASP A 339 12.48 -10.47 19.50
C ASP A 339 11.81 -11.84 19.69
N THR A 340 10.86 -12.18 18.82
CA THR A 340 10.19 -13.48 18.84
C THR A 340 11.17 -14.59 18.45
N LEU A 341 12.00 -14.36 17.43
CA LEU A 341 13.03 -15.32 17.01
C LEU A 341 14.03 -15.59 18.15
N ARG A 342 14.53 -14.55 18.83
CA ARG A 342 15.44 -14.71 19.98
C ARG A 342 14.84 -15.59 21.07
N ARG A 343 13.59 -15.32 21.46
CA ARG A 343 12.86 -16.11 22.47
C ARG A 343 12.59 -17.55 22.03
N SER A 344 12.42 -17.81 20.74
CA SER A 344 12.27 -19.18 20.22
C SER A 344 13.57 -19.96 20.34
N VAL A 345 14.71 -19.36 20.03
CA VAL A 345 16.04 -20.00 20.16
C VAL A 345 16.35 -20.28 21.62
N GLU A 346 16.10 -19.35 22.55
CA GLU A 346 16.33 -19.52 23.98
C GLU A 346 15.49 -20.65 24.59
N ARG A 347 14.33 -20.96 24.03
CA ARG A 347 13.48 -22.09 24.50
C ARG A 347 13.95 -23.46 24.01
N LEU A 348 14.77 -23.50 22.98
CA LEU A 348 15.30 -24.73 22.40
C LEU A 348 16.69 -25.12 22.98
N CYS A 349 17.36 -24.20 23.67
CA CYS A 349 18.61 -24.42 24.38
C CYS A 349 18.37 -24.75 25.87
#